data_fa5eb127336eb2afabcae587c57bcdaa
#
_entry.id   fa5eb127336eb2afabcae587c57bcdaa
#
_cell.length_a   1.000
_cell.length_b   1.000
_cell.length_c   1.000
_cell.angle_alpha   90.00
_cell.angle_beta   90.00
_cell.angle_gamma   90.00
#
_symmetry.space_group_name_H-M   'P 1'
#
loop_
_entity.id
_entity.type
_entity.pdbx_description
1 polymer ?
#
loop_
_entity_poly.entity_id
_entity_poly.type
_entity_poly.pdbx_seq_one_letter_code
_entity_poly.pdbx_strand_id
1 'polypeptide(L)'
;MSVTAREVYTFADPVFYDSPENWNGTDADSFEVAHKPVPDGWLRDARGFWTFLRPRDAVLPERGWKVHITAGPDQADKACNIVWDYCVDHGIPFKHLANWRTYLAVNSKYAPRGSSGKLVTIYPHDDGELERIVTELEQALAGIEGPAILSV
;
A
#
# COMPACT_ATOMS: atom_id res chain seq x y z
N MET A 1 15.74 5.00 17.15
CA MET A 1 15.17 5.15 15.81
C MET A 1 15.27 3.83 15.08
N SER A 2 14.19 3.36 14.54
CA SER A 2 14.24 2.17 13.72
C SER A 2 15.03 2.46 12.44
N VAL A 3 15.83 1.50 12.01
CA VAL A 3 16.51 1.59 10.71
C VAL A 3 15.43 1.71 9.65
N THR A 4 15.54 2.69 8.75
CA THR A 4 14.57 2.86 7.68
C THR A 4 14.73 1.74 6.65
N ALA A 5 13.68 1.46 5.91
CA ALA A 5 13.74 0.50 4.82
C ALA A 5 14.87 0.84 3.86
N ARG A 6 15.05 2.12 3.59
CA ARG A 6 16.10 2.63 2.73
C ARG A 6 17.50 2.28 3.25
N GLU A 7 17.73 2.50 4.54
CA GLU A 7 19.03 2.21 5.14
C GLU A 7 19.37 0.73 5.06
N VAL A 8 18.40 -0.12 5.40
CA VAL A 8 18.58 -1.57 5.33
C VAL A 8 18.98 -2.00 3.91
N TYR A 9 18.29 -1.49 2.94
CA TYR A 9 18.50 -1.87 1.54
C TYR A 9 19.77 -1.28 0.95
N THR A 10 20.13 -0.07 1.35
CA THR A 10 21.40 0.53 0.93
C THR A 10 22.58 -0.35 1.35
N PHE A 11 22.52 -0.93 2.54
CA PHE A 11 23.55 -1.89 2.98
C PHE A 11 23.49 -3.22 2.22
N ALA A 12 22.29 -3.66 1.86
CA ALA A 12 22.13 -4.93 1.18
C ALA A 12 22.53 -4.85 -0.30
N ASP A 13 22.17 -3.75 -0.97
CA ASP A 13 22.45 -3.53 -2.39
C ASP A 13 22.43 -2.03 -2.71
N PRO A 14 23.60 -1.37 -2.66
CA PRO A 14 23.66 0.07 -2.93
C PRO A 14 23.16 0.48 -4.31
N VAL A 15 23.32 -0.37 -5.30
CA VAL A 15 22.86 -0.09 -6.67
C VAL A 15 21.35 -0.10 -6.75
N PHE A 16 20.72 -0.97 -5.97
CA PHE A 16 19.28 -1.07 -5.91
C PHE A 16 18.67 0.11 -5.13
N TYR A 17 19.43 0.71 -4.22
CA TYR A 17 18.89 1.67 -3.27
C TYR A 17 19.34 3.11 -3.40
N ASP A 18 19.54 3.51 -4.60
CA ASP A 18 19.69 4.93 -4.91
C ASP A 18 18.36 5.66 -4.69
N SER A 19 17.82 5.58 -3.50
CA SER A 19 16.56 6.19 -3.10
C SER A 19 15.31 5.65 -3.80
N PRO A 20 14.55 4.77 -3.18
CA PRO A 20 13.24 4.37 -3.70
C PRO A 20 12.34 5.57 -4.03
N GLU A 21 12.51 6.65 -3.28
CA GLU A 21 11.77 7.90 -3.46
C GLU A 21 12.12 8.61 -4.77
N ASN A 22 13.34 8.44 -5.24
CA ASN A 22 13.84 9.09 -6.46
C ASN A 22 13.92 8.14 -7.64
N TRP A 23 13.40 6.94 -7.48
CA TRP A 23 13.50 5.96 -8.56
C TRP A 23 12.51 6.28 -9.68
N ASN A 24 13.09 6.55 -10.84
CA ASN A 24 12.33 6.82 -12.07
C ASN A 24 12.23 5.52 -12.88
N GLY A 25 11.53 4.54 -12.32
CA GLY A 25 11.27 3.30 -13.04
C GLY A 25 10.49 3.54 -14.31
N THR A 26 10.57 2.62 -15.24
CA THR A 26 9.75 2.66 -16.44
C THR A 26 8.30 2.36 -16.08
N ASP A 27 7.38 2.74 -16.96
CA ASP A 27 5.95 2.43 -16.75
C ASP A 27 5.71 0.94 -16.55
N ALA A 28 6.55 0.08 -17.13
CA ALA A 28 6.45 -1.37 -16.99
C ALA A 28 6.73 -1.85 -15.55
N ASP A 29 7.42 -1.05 -14.76
CA ASP A 29 7.73 -1.39 -13.36
C ASP A 29 6.68 -0.92 -12.37
N SER A 30 5.70 -0.17 -12.82
CA SER A 30 4.64 0.37 -11.97
C SER A 30 3.46 -0.58 -11.89
N PHE A 31 2.76 -0.55 -10.76
CA PHE A 31 1.46 -1.21 -10.67
C PHE A 31 0.45 -0.47 -11.54
N GLU A 32 -0.54 -1.19 -12.02
CA GLU A 32 -1.59 -0.62 -12.85
C GLU A 32 -2.29 0.57 -12.17
N VAL A 33 -2.53 0.48 -10.87
CA VAL A 33 -3.15 1.57 -10.11
C VAL A 33 -2.35 2.86 -10.11
N ALA A 34 -1.03 2.78 -10.31
CA ALA A 34 -0.18 3.98 -10.36
C ALA A 34 -0.50 4.86 -11.56
N HIS A 35 -1.08 4.30 -12.60
CA HIS A 35 -1.45 5.01 -13.82
C HIS A 35 -2.91 5.46 -13.85
N LYS A 36 -3.68 5.10 -12.85
CA LYS A 36 -5.07 5.55 -12.78
C LYS A 36 -5.12 7.05 -12.49
N PRO A 37 -6.02 7.79 -13.15
CA PRO A 37 -6.21 9.19 -12.82
C PRO A 37 -6.69 9.34 -11.38
N VAL A 38 -6.23 10.40 -10.71
CA VAL A 38 -6.69 10.70 -9.35
C VAL A 38 -8.18 11.06 -9.42
N PRO A 39 -9.04 10.41 -8.62
CA PRO A 39 -10.47 10.74 -8.62
C PRO A 39 -10.72 12.19 -8.21
N ASP A 40 -11.81 12.76 -8.69
CA ASP A 40 -12.20 14.12 -8.30
C ASP A 40 -12.32 14.22 -6.79
N GLY A 41 -11.73 15.26 -6.21
CA GLY A 41 -11.75 15.50 -4.78
C GLY A 41 -10.74 14.68 -3.98
N TRP A 42 -9.89 13.93 -4.64
CA TRP A 42 -8.84 13.15 -4.00
C TRP A 42 -7.46 13.77 -4.22
N LEU A 43 -6.53 13.42 -3.33
CA LEU A 43 -5.12 13.79 -3.43
C LEU A 43 -4.26 12.54 -3.50
N ARG A 44 -3.21 12.61 -4.31
CA ARG A 44 -2.19 11.56 -4.43
C ARG A 44 -0.86 12.13 -3.96
N ASP A 45 -0.17 11.41 -3.08
CA ASP A 45 1.09 11.84 -2.52
C ASP A 45 2.06 10.66 -2.43
N ALA A 46 3.23 10.80 -3.04
CA ALA A 46 4.26 9.75 -3.00
C ALA A 46 5.21 10.00 -1.83
N ARG A 47 5.40 8.98 -0.99
CA ARG A 47 6.29 9.05 0.19
C ARG A 47 7.06 7.76 0.34
N GLY A 48 8.33 7.78 0.00
CA GLY A 48 9.21 6.63 0.09
C GLY A 48 8.69 5.46 -0.74
N PHE A 49 8.41 4.34 -0.10
CA PHE A 49 7.89 3.15 -0.77
C PHE A 49 6.42 3.24 -1.15
N TRP A 50 5.70 4.26 -0.66
CA TRP A 50 4.25 4.29 -0.67
C TRP A 50 3.70 5.42 -1.52
N THR A 51 2.62 5.14 -2.22
CA THR A 51 1.76 6.15 -2.84
C THR A 51 0.49 6.23 -2.03
N PHE A 52 0.21 7.39 -1.48
CA PHE A 52 -0.90 7.64 -0.58
C PHE A 52 -2.05 8.31 -1.33
N LEU A 53 -3.26 7.81 -1.14
CA LEU A 53 -4.48 8.37 -1.73
C LEU A 53 -5.49 8.66 -0.64
N ARG A 54 -6.06 9.85 -0.67
CA ARG A 54 -7.06 10.25 0.30
C ARG A 54 -8.03 11.27 -0.28
N PRO A 55 -9.28 11.27 0.19
CA PRO A 55 -10.15 12.41 -0.08
C PRO A 55 -9.51 13.69 0.47
N ARG A 56 -9.71 14.80 -0.25
CA ARG A 56 -9.08 16.09 0.12
C ARG A 56 -9.38 16.51 1.54
N ASP A 57 -10.62 16.30 1.99
CA ASP A 57 -11.08 16.73 3.31
C ASP A 57 -10.96 15.65 4.37
N ALA A 58 -10.35 14.51 4.04
CA ALA A 58 -10.19 13.42 5.00
C ALA A 58 -9.23 13.80 6.11
N VAL A 59 -9.63 13.55 7.35
CA VAL A 59 -8.78 13.69 8.52
C VAL A 59 -8.43 12.29 9.01
N LEU A 60 -7.14 11.98 9.01
CA LEU A 60 -6.68 10.68 9.51
C LEU A 60 -6.59 10.75 11.04
N PRO A 61 -7.13 9.77 11.76
CA PRO A 61 -6.95 9.72 13.21
C PRO A 61 -5.46 9.50 13.54
N GLU A 62 -4.97 10.14 14.60
CA GLU A 62 -3.60 9.95 15.06
C GLU A 62 -3.34 8.50 15.45
N ARG A 63 -4.35 7.86 15.99
CA ARG A 63 -4.33 6.45 16.38
C ARG A 63 -5.58 5.78 15.85
N GLY A 64 -5.42 4.57 15.38
CA GLY A 64 -6.56 3.83 14.87
C GLY A 64 -6.12 2.54 14.21
N TRP A 65 -7.09 1.75 13.86
CA TRP A 65 -6.86 0.50 13.15
C TRP A 65 -6.33 0.76 11.74
N LYS A 66 -5.51 -0.15 11.28
CA LYS A 66 -5.07 -0.19 9.88
C LYS A 66 -5.34 -1.58 9.35
N VAL A 67 -5.85 -1.64 8.13
CA VAL A 67 -6.03 -2.93 7.44
C VAL A 67 -4.91 -3.04 6.42
N HIS A 68 -4.13 -4.11 6.50
CA HIS A 68 -3.06 -4.40 5.57
C HIS A 68 -3.47 -5.53 4.65
N ILE A 69 -3.31 -5.31 3.36
CA ILE A 69 -3.61 -6.30 2.34
C ILE A 69 -2.28 -6.83 1.80
N THR A 70 -2.18 -8.13 1.68
CA THR A 70 -1.03 -8.81 1.08
C THR A 70 -1.51 -9.59 -0.15
N ALA A 71 -0.62 -9.80 -1.10
CA ALA A 71 -0.91 -10.63 -2.25
C ALA A 71 0.39 -11.13 -2.87
N GLY A 72 0.36 -12.32 -3.45
CA GLY A 72 1.48 -12.83 -4.21
C GLY A 72 1.72 -12.04 -5.50
N PRO A 73 2.89 -12.24 -6.15
CA PRO A 73 3.24 -11.45 -7.35
C PRO A 73 2.23 -11.55 -8.48
N ASP A 74 1.63 -12.73 -8.66
CA ASP A 74 0.68 -12.98 -9.75
C ASP A 74 -0.63 -12.24 -9.56
N GLN A 75 -0.93 -11.79 -8.34
CA GLN A 75 -2.22 -11.22 -7.99
C GLN A 75 -2.13 -9.82 -7.40
N ALA A 76 -0.91 -9.27 -7.28
CA ALA A 76 -0.71 -7.97 -6.66
C ALA A 76 -1.45 -6.85 -7.40
N ASP A 77 -1.37 -6.80 -8.72
CA ASP A 77 -2.09 -5.80 -9.51
C ASP A 77 -3.60 -5.93 -9.33
N LYS A 78 -4.11 -7.16 -9.36
CA LYS A 78 -5.54 -7.41 -9.17
C LYS A 78 -6.00 -6.96 -7.78
N ALA A 79 -5.23 -7.30 -6.75
CA ALA A 79 -5.54 -6.88 -5.38
C ALA A 79 -5.53 -5.36 -5.24
N CYS A 80 -4.53 -4.69 -5.79
CA CYS A 80 -4.46 -3.23 -5.79
C CYS A 80 -5.67 -2.60 -6.48
N ASN A 81 -6.09 -3.12 -7.62
CA ASN A 81 -7.25 -2.61 -8.34
C ASN A 81 -8.54 -2.78 -7.54
N ILE A 82 -8.73 -3.93 -6.94
CA ILE A 82 -9.92 -4.20 -6.11
C ILE A 82 -9.98 -3.23 -4.92
N VAL A 83 -8.86 -3.05 -4.23
CA VAL A 83 -8.80 -2.14 -3.08
C VAL A 83 -8.99 -0.70 -3.50
N TRP A 84 -8.40 -0.30 -4.62
CA TRP A 84 -8.60 1.05 -5.18
C TRP A 84 -10.08 1.32 -5.41
N ASP A 85 -10.75 0.46 -6.14
CA ASP A 85 -12.16 0.65 -6.46
C ASP A 85 -13.01 0.71 -5.19
N TYR A 86 -12.76 -0.19 -4.25
CA TYR A 86 -13.48 -0.21 -2.98
C TYR A 86 -13.28 1.07 -2.18
N CYS A 87 -12.04 1.48 -1.98
CA CYS A 87 -11.73 2.64 -1.16
C CYS A 87 -12.20 3.95 -1.80
N VAL A 88 -12.08 4.06 -3.13
CA VAL A 88 -12.57 5.26 -3.83
C VAL A 88 -14.08 5.35 -3.73
N ASP A 89 -14.79 4.24 -3.93
CA ASP A 89 -16.25 4.23 -3.85
C ASP A 89 -16.78 4.58 -2.46
N HIS A 90 -16.02 4.25 -1.42
CA HIS A 90 -16.42 4.48 -0.03
C HIS A 90 -15.76 5.69 0.62
N GLY A 91 -14.89 6.39 -0.10
CA GLY A 91 -14.21 7.57 0.45
C GLY A 91 -13.21 7.26 1.55
N ILE A 92 -12.52 6.13 1.46
CA ILE A 92 -11.63 5.64 2.51
C ILE A 92 -10.17 5.87 2.10
N PRO A 93 -9.36 6.57 2.92
CA PRO A 93 -7.93 6.76 2.63
C PRO A 93 -7.18 5.44 2.62
N PHE A 94 -6.21 5.33 1.73
CA PHE A 94 -5.36 4.15 1.63
C PHE A 94 -4.02 4.50 1.01
N LYS A 95 -3.06 3.60 1.14
CA LYS A 95 -1.79 3.69 0.42
C LYS A 95 -1.45 2.35 -0.19
N HIS A 96 -0.77 2.37 -1.31
CA HIS A 96 -0.26 1.17 -1.97
C HIS A 96 1.23 1.33 -2.25
N LEU A 97 1.91 0.21 -2.46
CA LEU A 97 3.31 0.25 -2.87
C LEU A 97 3.44 0.96 -4.22
N ALA A 98 4.52 1.69 -4.39
CA ALA A 98 4.71 2.53 -5.57
C ALA A 98 4.89 1.72 -6.85
N ASN A 99 5.64 0.61 -6.78
CA ASN A 99 5.99 -0.17 -7.96
C ASN A 99 6.48 -1.57 -7.59
N TRP A 100 6.80 -2.38 -8.60
CA TRP A 100 7.29 -3.73 -8.42
C TRP A 100 8.63 -3.80 -7.68
N ARG A 101 9.48 -2.79 -7.83
CA ARG A 101 10.75 -2.73 -7.11
C ARG A 101 10.52 -2.58 -5.61
N THR A 102 9.60 -1.71 -5.20
CA THR A 102 9.24 -1.57 -3.79
C THR A 102 8.54 -2.82 -3.26
N TYR A 103 7.75 -3.49 -4.10
CA TYR A 103 7.14 -4.77 -3.76
C TYR A 103 8.20 -5.82 -3.41
N LEU A 104 9.22 -5.97 -4.26
CA LEU A 104 10.32 -6.89 -4.00
C LEU A 104 11.07 -6.52 -2.71
N ALA A 105 11.29 -5.22 -2.51
CA ALA A 105 11.98 -4.73 -1.32
C ALA A 105 11.25 -5.09 -0.04
N VAL A 106 9.94 -4.83 0.07
CA VAL A 106 9.19 -5.12 1.28
C VAL A 106 8.96 -6.62 1.51
N ASN A 107 9.12 -7.42 0.48
CA ASN A 107 9.02 -8.88 0.60
C ASN A 107 10.37 -9.55 0.79
N SER A 108 11.46 -8.79 0.87
CA SER A 108 12.78 -9.35 1.13
C SER A 108 12.93 -9.69 2.62
N LYS A 109 13.86 -10.58 2.91
CA LYS A 109 14.17 -10.96 4.31
C LYS A 109 14.75 -9.81 5.14
N TYR A 110 15.24 -8.78 4.48
CA TYR A 110 15.81 -7.60 5.14
C TYR A 110 14.80 -6.47 5.33
N ALA A 111 13.57 -6.66 4.90
CA ALA A 111 12.55 -5.61 5.02
C ALA A 111 12.27 -5.29 6.49
N PRO A 112 12.11 -4.01 6.84
CA PRO A 112 11.67 -3.64 8.18
C PRO A 112 10.32 -4.27 8.48
N ARG A 113 10.15 -4.72 9.73
CA ARG A 113 8.91 -5.39 10.16
C ARG A 113 7.65 -4.61 9.85
N GLY A 114 7.73 -3.30 10.02
CA GLY A 114 6.58 -2.43 9.79
C GLY A 114 6.10 -2.39 8.34
N SER A 115 6.98 -2.70 7.39
CA SER A 115 6.63 -2.69 5.96
C SER A 115 6.57 -4.08 5.34
N SER A 116 7.08 -5.10 6.04
CA SER A 116 7.23 -6.45 5.49
C SER A 116 5.90 -7.05 5.03
N GLY A 117 5.87 -7.49 3.79
CA GLY A 117 4.73 -8.20 3.20
C GLY A 117 3.50 -7.35 2.89
N LYS A 118 3.51 -6.09 3.23
CA LYS A 118 2.34 -5.22 3.02
C LYS A 118 2.30 -4.68 1.60
N LEU A 119 1.17 -4.85 0.93
CA LEU A 119 0.95 -4.33 -0.41
C LEU A 119 0.10 -3.06 -0.39
N VAL A 120 -0.99 -3.07 0.37
CA VAL A 120 -1.90 -1.94 0.55
C VAL A 120 -2.20 -1.78 2.02
N THR A 121 -2.30 -0.55 2.47
CA THR A 121 -2.74 -0.22 3.83
C THR A 121 -3.96 0.69 3.75
N ILE A 122 -5.02 0.34 4.43
CA ILE A 122 -6.29 1.06 4.46
C ILE A 122 -6.47 1.67 5.84
N TYR A 123 -6.99 2.90 5.90
CA TYR A 123 -7.16 3.66 7.14
C TYR A 123 -8.63 3.84 7.47
N PRO A 124 -9.25 2.92 8.24
CA PRO A 124 -10.63 3.08 8.67
C PRO A 124 -10.80 4.33 9.54
N HIS A 125 -11.96 4.94 9.44
CA HIS A 125 -12.29 6.12 10.26
C HIS A 125 -12.67 5.73 11.70
N ASP A 126 -13.36 4.60 11.86
CA ASP A 126 -13.82 4.10 13.15
C ASP A 126 -13.95 2.58 13.13
N ASP A 127 -14.35 2.00 14.27
CA ASP A 127 -14.47 0.55 14.42
C ASP A 127 -15.54 -0.04 13.51
N GLY A 128 -16.65 0.66 13.32
CA GLY A 128 -17.72 0.22 12.43
C GLY A 128 -17.25 0.15 10.97
N GLU A 129 -16.50 1.14 10.54
CA GLU A 129 -15.91 1.12 9.20
C GLU A 129 -14.87 0.00 9.06
N LEU A 130 -14.08 -0.24 10.09
CA LEU A 130 -13.14 -1.35 10.11
C LEU A 130 -13.84 -2.68 9.86
N GLU A 131 -14.90 -2.98 10.60
CA GLU A 131 -15.65 -4.22 10.44
C GLU A 131 -16.23 -4.36 9.05
N ARG A 132 -16.78 -3.29 8.50
CA ARG A 132 -17.35 -3.29 7.16
C ARG A 132 -16.28 -3.53 6.10
N ILE A 133 -15.13 -2.85 6.21
CA ILE A 133 -14.00 -3.04 5.29
C ILE A 133 -13.54 -4.49 5.29
N VAL A 134 -13.29 -5.05 6.46
CA VAL A 134 -12.80 -6.42 6.58
C VAL A 134 -13.79 -7.39 5.95
N THR A 135 -15.07 -7.27 6.28
CA THR A 135 -16.12 -8.17 5.77
C THR A 135 -16.25 -8.06 4.25
N GLU A 136 -16.35 -6.85 3.73
CA GLU A 136 -16.57 -6.64 2.30
C GLU A 136 -15.34 -6.97 1.47
N LEU A 137 -14.14 -6.63 1.95
CA LEU A 137 -12.91 -6.94 1.23
C LEU A 137 -12.56 -8.42 1.28
N GLU A 138 -12.88 -9.13 2.34
CA GLU A 138 -12.69 -10.59 2.36
C GLU A 138 -13.47 -11.24 1.23
N GLN A 139 -14.67 -10.77 0.96
CA GLN A 139 -15.48 -11.26 -0.17
C GLN A 139 -14.89 -10.82 -1.51
N ALA A 140 -14.51 -9.56 -1.64
CA ALA A 140 -13.97 -9.02 -2.89
C ALA A 140 -12.63 -9.63 -3.27
N LEU A 141 -11.81 -9.97 -2.27
CA LEU A 141 -10.48 -10.57 -2.43
C LEU A 141 -10.50 -12.09 -2.36
N ALA A 142 -11.67 -12.71 -2.36
CA ALA A 142 -11.78 -14.17 -2.34
C ALA A 142 -11.02 -14.76 -3.54
N GLY A 143 -10.17 -15.74 -3.27
CA GLY A 143 -9.33 -16.36 -4.30
C GLY A 143 -7.96 -15.70 -4.48
N ILE A 144 -7.71 -14.59 -3.84
CA ILE A 144 -6.38 -13.97 -3.80
C ILE A 144 -5.65 -14.52 -2.57
N GLU A 145 -4.45 -15.04 -2.81
CA GLU A 145 -3.62 -15.54 -1.72
C GLU A 145 -2.99 -14.37 -0.96
N GLY A 146 -3.09 -14.44 0.35
CA GLY A 146 -2.54 -13.46 1.27
C GLY A 146 -3.63 -12.95 2.22
N PRO A 147 -3.44 -13.11 3.53
CA PRO A 147 -4.42 -12.65 4.50
C PRO A 147 -4.40 -11.14 4.67
N ALA A 148 -5.53 -10.56 5.03
CA ALA A 148 -5.57 -9.21 5.57
C ALA A 148 -4.99 -9.23 6.99
N ILE A 149 -4.12 -8.28 7.29
CA ILE A 149 -3.48 -8.17 8.60
C ILE A 149 -3.97 -6.88 9.25
N LEU A 150 -4.46 -6.99 10.47
CA LEU A 150 -4.90 -5.83 11.24
C LEU A 150 -3.76 -5.30 12.11
N SER A 151 -3.65 -4.00 12.18
CA SER A 151 -2.74 -3.35 13.13
C SER A 151 -3.28 -1.99 13.57
N VAL A 152 -2.82 -1.58 14.70
CA VAL A 152 -3.18 -0.28 15.28
C VAL A 152 -2.10 0.76 14.98
#